data_7a4573fe0a9870673f1dd20685cc15d2
#
_entry.id   7a4573fe0a9870673f1dd20685cc15d2
#
_cell.length_a   1.000
_cell.length_b   1.000
_cell.length_c   1.000
_cell.angle_alpha   90.00
_cell.angle_beta   90.00
_cell.angle_gamma   90.00
#
_symmetry.space_group_name_H-M   'P 1'
#
loop_
_entity.id
_entity.type
_entity.pdbx_description
1 polymer ?
#
loop_
_entity_poly.entity_id
_entity_poly.type
_entity_poly.pdbx_seq_one_letter_code
_entity_poly.pdbx_strand_id
1 'polypeptide(L)'
;MDMKTAEILCNVTSDFYRAQAASFSATRASPWHGWRRCVAAMAEALGVVGCVEGESVHGEATPDGGAGESARCAADAGVRPGVSVFDLACGNLRFERYLVEALPHADVRAYAIDSCDELAADAGGLEIPVTYESSDIVGGLIAGAPLHELHHAPQVDMAVSFGFLHHVPGEELRVRVLDGLIDAVRPGGCVAVSLWQFMNNPTLAAKACVTHAQAGEALGLAADAFDEGDYLLGWKNVEGAWRYCHHFSDEEVDRLIDAVSSRARLVDTFEADGRMGAMNKYLVLQKVR
;
A
#
# COMPACT_ATOMS: atom_id res chain seq x y z
N MET A 1 -19.08 -10.81 -5.56
CA MET A 1 -19.68 -10.35 -4.26
C MET A 1 -20.74 -9.30 -4.52
N ASP A 2 -21.88 -9.32 -3.81
CA ASP A 2 -22.86 -8.23 -3.87
C ASP A 2 -22.47 -7.04 -2.95
N MET A 3 -23.04 -5.85 -3.25
CA MET A 3 -22.69 -4.60 -2.53
C MET A 3 -23.07 -4.64 -1.05
N LYS A 4 -24.16 -5.32 -0.67
CA LYS A 4 -24.58 -5.46 0.72
C LYS A 4 -23.59 -6.27 1.53
N THR A 5 -23.09 -7.35 0.97
CA THR A 5 -22.01 -8.15 1.58
C THR A 5 -20.73 -7.31 1.70
N ALA A 6 -20.36 -6.56 0.67
CA ALA A 6 -19.21 -5.65 0.72
C ALA A 6 -19.33 -4.64 1.88
N GLU A 7 -20.50 -4.01 2.07
CA GLU A 7 -20.76 -3.09 3.20
C GLU A 7 -20.59 -3.77 4.56
N ILE A 8 -21.10 -5.00 4.72
CA ILE A 8 -20.94 -5.77 5.97
C ILE A 8 -19.47 -6.02 6.26
N LEU A 9 -18.69 -6.45 5.26
CA LEU A 9 -17.28 -6.75 5.41
C LEU A 9 -16.44 -5.50 5.73
N CYS A 10 -16.80 -4.36 5.14
CA CYS A 10 -16.18 -3.07 5.46
C CYS A 10 -16.48 -2.65 6.90
N ASN A 11 -17.72 -2.76 7.35
CA ASN A 11 -18.10 -2.44 8.73
C ASN A 11 -17.38 -3.32 9.74
N VAL A 12 -17.31 -4.63 9.49
CA VAL A 12 -16.54 -5.58 10.33
C VAL A 12 -15.06 -5.17 10.43
N THR A 13 -14.48 -4.76 9.32
CA THR A 13 -13.07 -4.31 9.28
C THR A 13 -12.87 -2.99 10.02
N SER A 14 -13.76 -2.01 9.84
CA SER A 14 -13.71 -0.71 10.51
C SER A 14 -13.88 -0.86 12.02
N ASP A 15 -14.83 -1.68 12.46
CA ASP A 15 -15.06 -1.98 13.87
C ASP A 15 -13.84 -2.69 14.50
N PHE A 16 -13.23 -3.62 13.76
CA PHE A 16 -12.00 -4.26 14.19
C PHE A 16 -10.88 -3.24 14.44
N TYR A 17 -10.59 -2.36 13.46
CA TYR A 17 -9.51 -1.39 13.61
C TYR A 17 -9.78 -0.39 14.72
N ARG A 18 -11.00 0.11 14.86
CA ARG A 18 -11.39 1.00 15.96
C ARG A 18 -11.22 0.32 17.33
N ALA A 19 -11.62 -0.94 17.45
CA ALA A 19 -11.52 -1.69 18.72
C ALA A 19 -10.09 -2.16 19.03
N GLN A 20 -9.24 -2.42 18.03
CA GLN A 20 -7.93 -3.04 18.18
C GLN A 20 -6.76 -2.11 17.83
N ALA A 21 -6.99 -0.80 17.60
CA ALA A 21 -5.98 0.16 17.13
C ALA A 21 -4.67 0.09 17.91
N ALA A 22 -4.71 0.22 19.23
CA ALA A 22 -3.53 0.18 20.09
C ALA A 22 -2.80 -1.18 20.03
N SER A 23 -3.56 -2.30 20.07
CA SER A 23 -3.01 -3.66 19.98
C SER A 23 -2.40 -3.94 18.62
N PHE A 24 -2.98 -3.36 17.56
CA PHE A 24 -2.50 -3.48 16.19
C PHE A 24 -1.24 -2.65 15.98
N SER A 25 -1.25 -1.37 16.36
CA SER A 25 -0.12 -0.45 16.25
C SER A 25 1.11 -0.95 17.01
N ALA A 26 0.94 -1.49 18.22
CA ALA A 26 2.03 -2.07 19.00
C ALA A 26 2.81 -3.21 18.30
N THR A 27 2.23 -3.85 17.30
CA THR A 27 2.89 -4.89 16.48
C THR A 27 3.51 -4.34 15.19
N ARG A 28 3.43 -3.05 14.95
CA ARG A 28 3.83 -2.36 13.72
C ARG A 28 4.87 -1.27 14.00
N ALA A 29 5.95 -1.63 14.73
CA ALA A 29 7.00 -0.70 15.11
C ALA A 29 8.11 -0.54 14.04
N SER A 30 8.36 -1.58 13.23
CA SER A 30 9.46 -1.58 12.26
C SER A 30 8.94 -1.37 10.82
N PRO A 31 9.73 -0.71 9.95
CA PRO A 31 9.44 -0.62 8.52
C PRO A 31 9.33 -2.02 7.88
N TRP A 32 8.55 -2.13 6.83
CA TRP A 32 8.52 -3.35 6.01
C TRP A 32 9.72 -3.40 5.08
N HIS A 33 10.28 -4.59 4.88
CA HIS A 33 11.47 -4.76 4.03
C HIS A 33 11.22 -4.36 2.57
N GLY A 34 9.99 -4.60 2.07
CA GLY A 34 9.61 -4.24 0.72
C GLY A 34 9.62 -2.75 0.42
N TRP A 35 9.43 -1.89 1.43
CA TRP A 35 9.41 -0.43 1.25
C TRP A 35 10.72 0.11 0.69
N ARG A 36 11.86 -0.46 1.10
CA ARG A 36 13.18 -0.03 0.59
C ARG A 36 13.26 -0.13 -0.93
N ARG A 37 12.82 -1.27 -1.48
CA ARG A 37 12.85 -1.50 -2.93
C ARG A 37 11.81 -0.65 -3.64
N CYS A 38 10.61 -0.46 -3.06
CA CYS A 38 9.61 0.45 -3.61
C CYS A 38 10.14 1.88 -3.72
N VAL A 39 10.68 2.44 -2.63
CA VAL A 39 11.18 3.82 -2.62
C VAL A 39 12.36 3.97 -3.59
N ALA A 40 13.28 3.00 -3.65
CA ALA A 40 14.39 3.03 -4.59
C ALA A 40 13.91 3.04 -6.05
N ALA A 41 12.98 2.14 -6.41
CA ALA A 41 12.42 2.07 -7.77
C ALA A 41 11.65 3.35 -8.16
N MET A 42 10.87 3.91 -7.23
CA MET A 42 10.15 5.16 -7.47
C MET A 42 11.11 6.35 -7.60
N ALA A 43 12.13 6.45 -6.74
CA ALA A 43 13.14 7.51 -6.80
C ALA A 43 13.94 7.47 -8.11
N GLU A 44 14.30 6.26 -8.57
CA GLU A 44 14.95 6.06 -9.87
C GLU A 44 14.04 6.52 -11.02
N ALA A 45 12.79 6.07 -11.03
CA ALA A 45 11.82 6.42 -12.07
C ALA A 45 11.51 7.93 -12.14
N LEU A 46 11.61 8.64 -11.00
CA LEU A 46 11.42 10.09 -10.89
C LEU A 46 12.71 10.89 -11.14
N GLY A 47 13.85 10.21 -11.26
CA GLY A 47 15.15 10.88 -11.46
C GLY A 47 15.69 11.57 -10.19
N VAL A 48 15.25 11.16 -9.01
CA VAL A 48 15.73 11.64 -7.69
C VAL A 48 16.79 10.70 -7.09
N VAL A 49 17.51 9.99 -7.95
CA VAL A 49 18.58 9.06 -7.57
C VAL A 49 19.72 9.81 -6.88
N GLY A 50 20.23 9.28 -5.78
CA GLY A 50 21.20 9.96 -4.91
C GLY A 50 20.55 10.51 -3.63
N CYS A 51 19.20 10.50 -3.58
CA CYS A 51 18.46 10.80 -2.35
C CYS A 51 18.20 9.55 -1.49
N VAL A 52 18.48 8.34 -1.99
CA VAL A 52 18.23 7.07 -1.29
C VAL A 52 19.52 6.55 -0.67
N GLU A 53 19.56 6.29 0.65
CA GLU A 53 20.65 5.55 1.27
C GLU A 53 20.56 4.05 0.96
N GLY A 54 21.62 3.49 0.38
CA GLY A 54 21.73 2.03 0.21
C GLY A 54 22.79 1.61 -0.80
N GLU A 55 23.53 0.59 -0.45
CA GLU A 55 24.65 -0.02 -1.18
C GLU A 55 24.42 -0.17 -2.68
N SER A 56 25.44 0.25 -3.45
CA SER A 56 25.57 -0.08 -4.88
C SER A 56 25.35 -1.57 -5.08
N VAL A 57 24.35 -1.94 -5.86
CA VAL A 57 24.22 -3.28 -6.41
C VAL A 57 25.44 -3.48 -7.30
N HIS A 58 26.40 -4.29 -6.88
CA HIS A 58 27.52 -4.74 -7.74
C HIS A 58 26.95 -5.56 -8.90
N GLY A 59 26.65 -4.88 -10.00
CA GLY A 59 26.59 -5.50 -11.32
C GLY A 59 28.02 -5.65 -11.84
N GLU A 60 28.43 -6.87 -12.18
CA GLU A 60 29.69 -7.16 -12.83
C GLU A 60 29.86 -6.28 -14.09
N ALA A 61 30.94 -5.54 -14.12
CA ALA A 61 31.30 -4.68 -15.25
C ALA A 61 31.70 -5.55 -16.45
N THR A 62 30.95 -5.49 -17.54
CA THR A 62 31.46 -5.85 -18.87
C THR A 62 32.19 -4.63 -19.46
N PRO A 63 33.42 -4.79 -19.96
CA PRO A 63 34.16 -3.69 -20.57
C PRO A 63 33.79 -3.59 -22.06
N ASP A 64 32.90 -2.70 -22.44
CA ASP A 64 32.99 -2.14 -23.78
C ASP A 64 32.33 -0.75 -23.85
N GLY A 65 33.02 0.16 -24.56
CA GLY A 65 32.89 1.58 -24.44
C GLY A 65 31.69 2.18 -25.18
N GLY A 66 31.10 3.18 -24.57
CA GLY A 66 30.16 4.11 -25.16
C GLY A 66 29.94 5.25 -24.17
N ALA A 67 30.58 6.40 -24.41
CA ALA A 67 30.39 7.60 -23.61
C ALA A 67 28.97 8.15 -23.82
N GLY A 68 28.03 7.70 -22.97
CA GLY A 68 26.73 8.33 -22.73
C GLY A 68 26.90 9.38 -21.64
N GLU A 69 26.51 10.63 -21.93
CA GLU A 69 26.50 11.72 -20.96
C GLU A 69 25.72 11.30 -19.70
N SER A 70 26.48 10.98 -18.66
CA SER A 70 25.99 10.72 -17.32
C SER A 70 25.20 11.96 -16.85
N ALA A 71 23.91 11.79 -16.54
CA ALA A 71 23.14 12.78 -15.82
C ALA A 71 23.85 13.06 -14.49
N ARG A 72 24.59 14.17 -14.42
CA ARG A 72 25.27 14.64 -13.22
C ARG A 72 24.19 14.99 -12.20
N CYS A 73 24.24 14.31 -11.06
CA CYS A 73 23.46 14.68 -9.88
C CYS A 73 23.53 16.19 -9.64
N ALA A 74 22.37 16.81 -9.43
CA ALA A 74 22.26 18.20 -8.99
C ALA A 74 22.73 18.41 -7.54
N ALA A 75 23.74 17.67 -7.10
CA ALA A 75 24.35 17.78 -5.77
C ALA A 75 25.18 19.07 -5.59
N ASP A 76 25.32 19.88 -6.67
CA ASP A 76 26.24 21.03 -6.66
C ASP A 76 25.57 22.38 -6.35
N ALA A 77 24.27 22.43 -6.00
CA ALA A 77 23.55 23.69 -5.77
C ALA A 77 22.92 23.84 -4.36
N GLY A 78 23.09 22.90 -3.44
CA GLY A 78 22.54 23.01 -2.08
C GLY A 78 21.00 23.00 -1.98
N VAL A 79 20.30 22.74 -3.08
CA VAL A 79 18.82 22.65 -3.12
C VAL A 79 18.42 21.18 -3.11
N ARG A 80 17.69 20.79 -2.05
CA ARG A 80 17.10 19.45 -1.97
C ARG A 80 15.92 19.36 -2.93
N PRO A 81 15.78 18.27 -3.70
CA PRO A 81 14.58 18.08 -4.52
C PRO A 81 13.36 17.90 -3.61
N GLY A 82 12.27 18.59 -3.93
CA GLY A 82 10.99 18.38 -3.26
C GLY A 82 10.36 17.07 -3.73
N VAL A 83 9.90 16.25 -2.80
CA VAL A 83 9.16 15.01 -3.07
C VAL A 83 7.85 15.03 -2.29
N SER A 84 6.73 14.98 -3.01
CA SER A 84 5.40 14.88 -2.42
C SER A 84 4.89 13.45 -2.49
N VAL A 85 4.32 12.98 -1.38
CA VAL A 85 3.82 11.60 -1.24
C VAL A 85 2.37 11.61 -0.77
N PHE A 86 1.53 10.78 -1.38
CA PHE A 86 0.18 10.47 -0.96
C PHE A 86 0.16 9.04 -0.40
N ASP A 87 -0.18 8.88 0.88
CA ASP A 87 -0.30 7.58 1.54
C ASP A 87 -1.77 7.27 1.84
N LEU A 88 -2.32 6.33 1.07
CA LEU A 88 -3.70 5.85 1.21
C LEU A 88 -3.76 4.69 2.21
N ALA A 89 -4.50 4.89 3.30
CA ALA A 89 -4.57 4.02 4.46
C ALA A 89 -3.23 3.96 5.23
N CYS A 90 -2.78 5.14 5.66
CA CYS A 90 -1.49 5.37 6.30
C CYS A 90 -1.32 4.69 7.67
N GLY A 91 -2.42 4.29 8.30
CA GLY A 91 -2.43 3.65 9.61
C GLY A 91 -1.74 4.50 10.67
N ASN A 92 -0.67 3.99 11.28
CA ASN A 92 0.08 4.70 12.33
C ASN A 92 1.24 5.57 11.79
N LEU A 93 1.20 6.00 10.54
CA LEU A 93 2.19 6.86 9.89
C LEU A 93 3.64 6.31 9.94
N ARG A 94 3.74 5.01 9.88
CA ARG A 94 5.03 4.32 9.93
C ARG A 94 5.82 4.46 8.64
N PHE A 95 5.13 4.57 7.51
CA PHE A 95 5.78 4.78 6.22
C PHE A 95 6.36 6.19 6.14
N GLU A 96 5.68 7.20 6.65
CA GLU A 96 6.17 8.57 6.73
C GLU A 96 7.43 8.68 7.58
N ARG A 97 7.50 7.96 8.71
CA ARG A 97 8.74 7.88 9.51
C ARG A 97 9.88 7.24 8.73
N TYR A 98 9.56 6.19 7.97
CA TYR A 98 10.55 5.53 7.12
C TYR A 98 11.05 6.44 6.00
N LEU A 99 10.22 7.30 5.40
CA LEU A 99 10.63 8.23 4.33
C LEU A 99 11.72 9.20 4.77
N VAL A 100 11.74 9.63 6.04
CA VAL A 100 12.82 10.48 6.59
C VAL A 100 14.19 9.81 6.44
N GLU A 101 14.26 8.53 6.75
CA GLU A 101 15.49 7.73 6.64
C GLU A 101 15.78 7.35 5.19
N ALA A 102 14.75 7.05 4.41
CA ALA A 102 14.89 6.55 3.04
C ALA A 102 15.27 7.65 2.03
N LEU A 103 14.89 8.91 2.28
CA LEU A 103 15.12 10.05 1.39
C LEU A 103 15.82 11.22 2.13
N PRO A 104 17.01 11.01 2.71
CA PRO A 104 17.66 12.00 3.60
C PRO A 104 18.07 13.29 2.89
N HIS A 105 18.14 13.28 1.57
CA HIS A 105 18.55 14.41 0.74
C HIS A 105 17.41 15.04 -0.06
N ALA A 106 16.15 14.65 0.24
CA ALA A 106 14.97 15.27 -0.34
C ALA A 106 14.17 16.07 0.70
N ASP A 107 13.45 17.09 0.23
CA ASP A 107 12.45 17.79 1.03
C ASP A 107 11.11 17.07 0.85
N VAL A 108 10.81 16.13 1.74
CA VAL A 108 9.63 15.27 1.66
C VAL A 108 8.43 15.95 2.32
N ARG A 109 7.27 15.85 1.67
CA ARG A 109 5.96 16.22 2.23
C ARG A 109 4.97 15.10 2.00
N ALA A 110 4.21 14.70 3.02
CA ALA A 110 3.22 13.64 2.94
C ALA A 110 1.78 14.17 3.09
N TYR A 111 0.87 13.55 2.34
CA TYR A 111 -0.58 13.65 2.48
C TYR A 111 -1.07 12.26 2.84
N ALA A 112 -1.51 12.08 4.08
CA ALA A 112 -1.81 10.79 4.68
C ALA A 112 -3.30 10.66 4.98
N ILE A 113 -3.92 9.57 4.57
CA ILE A 113 -5.35 9.33 4.75
C ILE A 113 -5.58 7.99 5.43
N ASP A 114 -6.45 7.97 6.43
CA ASP A 114 -6.97 6.76 7.04
C ASP A 114 -8.41 6.98 7.55
N SER A 115 -9.15 5.90 7.76
CA SER A 115 -10.48 5.95 8.37
C SER A 115 -10.46 5.72 9.88
N CYS A 116 -9.31 5.36 10.45
CA CYS A 116 -9.12 5.05 11.86
C CYS A 116 -8.20 6.07 12.52
N ASP A 117 -8.77 7.14 13.07
CA ASP A 117 -8.05 8.21 13.74
C ASP A 117 -7.22 7.72 14.93
N GLU A 118 -7.68 6.65 15.58
CA GLU A 118 -6.98 6.02 16.70
C GLU A 118 -5.62 5.43 16.30
N LEU A 119 -5.45 5.00 15.03
CA LEU A 119 -4.17 4.56 14.52
C LEU A 119 -3.23 5.74 14.25
N ALA A 120 -3.76 6.84 13.70
CA ALA A 120 -3.00 8.02 13.37
C ALA A 120 -2.68 8.92 14.58
N ALA A 121 -3.29 8.67 15.74
CA ALA A 121 -3.12 9.47 16.95
C ALA A 121 -1.65 9.54 17.45
N ASP A 122 -0.81 8.55 17.10
CA ASP A 122 0.62 8.51 17.43
C ASP A 122 1.50 9.31 16.44
N ALA A 123 0.92 10.17 15.61
CA ALA A 123 1.61 10.98 14.60
C ALA A 123 2.60 12.02 15.16
N GLY A 124 2.73 12.11 16.47
CA GLY A 124 3.67 13.03 17.12
C GLY A 124 5.13 12.75 16.78
N GLY A 125 5.89 13.82 16.50
CA GLY A 125 7.34 13.74 16.31
C GLY A 125 7.81 13.33 14.91
N LEU A 126 6.95 13.47 13.87
CA LEU A 126 7.38 13.32 12.49
C LEU A 126 8.28 14.50 12.07
N GLU A 127 9.42 14.18 11.45
CA GLU A 127 10.41 15.17 11.01
C GLU A 127 10.07 15.80 9.66
N ILE A 128 9.01 15.30 8.98
CA ILE A 128 8.51 15.83 7.71
C ILE A 128 7.12 16.44 7.90
N PRO A 129 6.73 17.44 7.07
CA PRO A 129 5.37 17.94 7.04
C PRO A 129 4.40 16.85 6.60
N VAL A 130 3.40 16.53 7.44
CA VAL A 130 2.32 15.61 7.13
C VAL A 130 0.98 16.34 7.24
N THR A 131 0.18 16.25 6.18
CA THR A 131 -1.23 16.65 6.19
C THR A 131 -2.05 15.38 6.32
N TYR A 132 -2.68 15.17 7.47
CA TYR A 132 -3.55 14.03 7.73
C TYR A 132 -5.01 14.38 7.46
N GLU A 133 -5.73 13.46 6.86
CA GLU A 133 -7.17 13.54 6.62
C GLU A 133 -7.85 12.22 7.01
N SER A 134 -8.95 12.32 7.80
CA SER A 134 -9.79 11.17 8.14
C SER A 134 -10.85 10.98 7.06
N SER A 135 -10.85 9.82 6.38
CA SER A 135 -11.81 9.52 5.32
C SER A 135 -12.09 8.03 5.18
N ASP A 136 -13.38 7.66 5.08
CA ASP A 136 -13.80 6.30 4.75
C ASP A 136 -13.76 6.06 3.24
N ILE A 137 -12.59 5.68 2.76
CA ILE A 137 -12.34 5.44 1.33
C ILE A 137 -13.20 4.28 0.81
N VAL A 138 -13.27 3.17 1.53
CA VAL A 138 -13.97 1.98 1.04
C VAL A 138 -15.48 2.22 0.99
N GLY A 139 -16.04 2.82 2.04
CA GLY A 139 -17.46 3.21 2.06
C GLY A 139 -17.81 4.19 0.94
N GLY A 140 -16.95 5.19 0.70
CA GLY A 140 -17.11 6.12 -0.41
C GLY A 140 -17.08 5.45 -1.80
N LEU A 141 -16.13 4.54 -2.02
CA LEU A 141 -16.04 3.75 -3.26
C LEU A 141 -17.27 2.85 -3.46
N ILE A 142 -17.77 2.20 -2.40
CA ILE A 142 -18.99 1.41 -2.41
C ILE A 142 -20.20 2.27 -2.78
N ALA A 143 -20.28 3.49 -2.25
CA ALA A 143 -21.32 4.46 -2.58
C ALA A 143 -21.19 5.04 -4.01
N GLY A 144 -20.16 4.65 -4.75
CA GLY A 144 -19.94 5.04 -6.15
C GLY A 144 -19.05 6.27 -6.35
N ALA A 145 -18.58 6.92 -5.27
CA ALA A 145 -17.68 8.07 -5.39
C ALA A 145 -16.31 7.65 -5.98
N PRO A 146 -15.71 8.42 -6.87
CA PRO A 146 -14.35 8.20 -7.32
C PRO A 146 -13.35 8.60 -6.22
N LEU A 147 -12.15 8.00 -6.18
CA LEU A 147 -11.18 8.25 -5.12
C LEU A 147 -10.83 9.72 -4.94
N HIS A 148 -10.70 10.49 -6.03
CA HIS A 148 -10.33 11.91 -5.97
C HIS A 148 -11.38 12.83 -5.31
N GLU A 149 -12.60 12.36 -5.11
CA GLU A 149 -13.64 13.07 -4.35
C GLU A 149 -13.62 12.71 -2.85
N LEU A 150 -12.84 11.69 -2.48
CA LEU A 150 -12.75 11.17 -1.11
C LEU A 150 -11.54 11.73 -0.35
N HIS A 151 -10.77 12.64 -0.96
CA HIS A 151 -9.62 13.30 -0.32
C HIS A 151 -9.34 14.68 -0.92
N HIS A 152 -8.53 15.47 -0.19
CA HIS A 152 -8.13 16.82 -0.62
C HIS A 152 -6.63 16.92 -0.95
N ALA A 153 -5.91 15.79 -1.04
CA ALA A 153 -4.51 15.79 -1.43
C ALA A 153 -4.35 16.32 -2.88
N PRO A 154 -3.36 17.17 -3.15
CA PRO A 154 -3.04 17.61 -4.51
C PRO A 154 -2.42 16.46 -5.31
N GLN A 155 -2.17 16.66 -6.60
CA GLN A 155 -1.34 15.72 -7.36
C GLN A 155 0.09 15.69 -6.80
N VAL A 156 0.61 14.48 -6.61
CA VAL A 156 1.89 14.20 -5.95
C VAL A 156 2.89 13.52 -6.89
N ASP A 157 4.12 13.35 -6.39
CA ASP A 157 5.18 12.61 -7.09
C ASP A 157 5.03 11.11 -6.92
N MET A 158 4.68 10.68 -5.73
CA MET A 158 4.52 9.28 -5.35
C MET A 158 3.18 9.08 -4.65
N ALA A 159 2.43 8.03 -5.01
CA ALA A 159 1.30 7.57 -4.24
C ALA A 159 1.54 6.14 -3.76
N VAL A 160 1.22 5.86 -2.51
CA VAL A 160 1.42 4.53 -1.93
C VAL A 160 0.16 4.03 -1.24
N SER A 161 0.03 2.70 -1.15
CA SER A 161 -0.98 2.06 -0.32
C SER A 161 -0.46 0.71 0.17
N PHE A 162 -0.01 0.67 1.41
CA PHE A 162 0.62 -0.51 1.99
C PHE A 162 -0.25 -1.15 3.07
N GLY A 163 -0.66 -2.40 2.82
CA GLY A 163 -1.48 -3.15 3.77
C GLY A 163 -2.97 -2.78 3.74
N PHE A 164 -3.47 -2.28 2.63
CA PHE A 164 -4.86 -1.80 2.51
C PHE A 164 -5.68 -2.57 1.46
N LEU A 165 -5.17 -2.81 0.26
CA LEU A 165 -5.96 -3.36 -0.84
C LEU A 165 -6.63 -4.69 -0.49
N HIS A 166 -6.07 -5.47 0.42
CA HIS A 166 -6.69 -6.70 0.91
C HIS A 166 -7.91 -6.46 1.83
N HIS A 167 -8.20 -5.23 2.20
CA HIS A 167 -9.44 -4.85 2.90
C HIS A 167 -10.51 -4.28 1.95
N VAL A 168 -10.20 -4.15 0.67
CA VAL A 168 -11.12 -3.65 -0.35
C VAL A 168 -11.87 -4.83 -0.97
N PRO A 169 -13.20 -4.98 -0.76
CA PRO A 169 -13.97 -6.11 -1.25
C PRO A 169 -14.25 -6.00 -2.75
N GLY A 170 -14.08 -7.11 -3.47
CA GLY A 170 -14.34 -7.20 -4.90
C GLY A 170 -13.24 -6.62 -5.80
N GLU A 171 -12.94 -7.32 -6.90
CA GLU A 171 -11.86 -6.94 -7.83
C GLU A 171 -12.10 -5.56 -8.47
N GLU A 172 -13.35 -5.23 -8.81
CA GLU A 172 -13.70 -3.93 -9.40
C GLU A 172 -13.32 -2.76 -8.48
N LEU A 173 -13.59 -2.85 -7.17
CA LEU A 173 -13.22 -1.79 -6.22
C LEU A 173 -11.69 -1.71 -6.05
N ARG A 174 -10.98 -2.84 -6.08
CA ARG A 174 -9.51 -2.85 -6.04
C ARG A 174 -8.90 -2.18 -7.26
N VAL A 175 -9.45 -2.41 -8.46
CA VAL A 175 -9.04 -1.70 -9.68
C VAL A 175 -9.32 -0.19 -9.55
N ARG A 176 -10.49 0.20 -9.03
CA ARG A 176 -10.82 1.62 -8.80
C ARG A 176 -9.87 2.30 -7.81
N VAL A 177 -9.38 1.59 -6.79
CA VAL A 177 -8.33 2.11 -5.90
C VAL A 177 -7.03 2.34 -6.67
N LEU A 178 -6.57 1.37 -7.47
CA LEU A 178 -5.36 1.54 -8.29
C LEU A 178 -5.48 2.69 -9.29
N ASP A 179 -6.61 2.80 -9.98
CA ASP A 179 -6.91 3.90 -10.89
C ASP A 179 -6.86 5.25 -10.18
N GLY A 180 -7.45 5.32 -8.99
CA GLY A 180 -7.44 6.53 -8.18
C GLY A 180 -6.04 6.92 -7.69
N LEU A 181 -5.19 5.96 -7.32
CA LEU A 181 -3.79 6.21 -6.98
C LEU A 181 -3.00 6.72 -8.20
N ILE A 182 -3.27 6.18 -9.40
CA ILE A 182 -2.68 6.66 -10.66
C ILE A 182 -3.16 8.09 -10.96
N ASP A 183 -4.42 8.43 -10.64
CA ASP A 183 -4.92 9.79 -10.79
C ASP A 183 -4.28 10.77 -9.82
N ALA A 184 -3.99 10.33 -8.60
CA ALA A 184 -3.36 11.14 -7.56
C ALA A 184 -1.92 11.55 -7.90
N VAL A 185 -1.21 10.81 -8.75
CA VAL A 185 0.14 11.20 -9.17
C VAL A 185 0.14 12.04 -10.46
N ARG A 186 1.08 12.98 -10.54
CA ARG A 186 1.33 13.76 -11.76
C ARG A 186 1.80 12.86 -12.93
N PRO A 187 1.73 13.29 -14.19
CA PRO A 187 2.31 12.56 -15.33
C PRO A 187 3.78 12.21 -15.08
N GLY A 188 4.14 10.94 -15.21
CA GLY A 188 5.45 10.41 -14.86
C GLY A 188 5.67 10.11 -13.38
N GLY A 189 4.71 10.43 -12.51
CA GLY A 189 4.72 10.06 -11.09
C GLY A 189 4.54 8.56 -10.88
N CYS A 190 4.86 8.07 -9.67
CA CYS A 190 4.89 6.65 -9.37
C CYS A 190 3.85 6.23 -8.32
N VAL A 191 3.36 5.02 -8.46
CA VAL A 191 2.45 4.36 -7.50
C VAL A 191 3.11 3.10 -6.98
N ALA A 192 3.03 2.85 -5.67
CA ALA A 192 3.45 1.57 -5.10
C ALA A 192 2.37 1.00 -4.17
N VAL A 193 2.06 -0.29 -4.33
CA VAL A 193 1.09 -0.99 -3.49
C VAL A 193 1.65 -2.32 -2.99
N SER A 194 1.12 -2.79 -1.87
CA SER A 194 1.38 -4.15 -1.38
C SER A 194 0.11 -4.98 -1.41
N LEU A 195 0.22 -6.19 -1.94
CA LEU A 195 -0.83 -7.18 -2.10
C LEU A 195 -0.52 -8.38 -1.20
N TRP A 196 -1.38 -8.65 -0.23
CA TRP A 196 -1.10 -9.66 0.80
C TRP A 196 -1.38 -11.07 0.30
N GLN A 197 -0.33 -11.93 0.34
CA GLN A 197 -0.38 -13.32 -0.12
C GLN A 197 -0.33 -14.33 1.05
N PHE A 198 -1.13 -14.10 2.09
CA PHE A 198 -1.05 -14.85 3.36
C PHE A 198 -1.37 -16.33 3.24
N MET A 199 -2.12 -16.76 2.23
CA MET A 199 -2.40 -18.18 2.00
C MET A 199 -1.18 -18.96 1.53
N ASN A 200 -0.13 -18.28 1.05
CA ASN A 200 1.17 -18.90 0.74
C ASN A 200 1.91 -19.39 2.01
N ASN A 201 1.45 -18.95 3.20
CA ASN A 201 1.97 -19.45 4.47
C ASN A 201 1.04 -20.53 5.04
N PRO A 202 1.44 -21.82 5.12
CA PRO A 202 0.55 -22.91 5.54
C PRO A 202 -0.07 -22.74 6.94
N THR A 203 0.68 -22.12 7.86
CA THR A 203 0.17 -21.86 9.21
C THR A 203 -0.91 -20.78 9.22
N LEU A 204 -0.73 -19.73 8.44
CA LEU A 204 -1.73 -18.67 8.30
C LEU A 204 -2.94 -19.17 7.52
N ALA A 205 -2.74 -19.94 6.46
CA ALA A 205 -3.80 -20.54 5.66
C ALA A 205 -4.71 -21.44 6.52
N ALA A 206 -4.14 -22.33 7.32
CA ALA A 206 -4.91 -23.19 8.20
C ALA A 206 -5.76 -22.39 9.20
N LYS A 207 -5.18 -21.33 9.80
CA LYS A 207 -5.91 -20.44 10.69
C LYS A 207 -7.00 -19.65 9.98
N ALA A 208 -6.71 -19.16 8.79
CA ALA A 208 -7.64 -18.38 7.98
C ALA A 208 -8.91 -19.21 7.68
N CYS A 209 -8.76 -20.45 7.22
CA CYS A 209 -9.89 -21.33 6.94
C CYS A 209 -10.79 -21.56 8.16
N VAL A 210 -10.18 -21.85 9.34
CA VAL A 210 -10.94 -22.09 10.58
C VAL A 210 -11.68 -20.84 11.02
N THR A 211 -10.98 -19.70 11.06
CA THR A 211 -11.57 -18.43 11.49
C THR A 211 -12.66 -17.96 10.54
N HIS A 212 -12.43 -18.09 9.24
CA HIS A 212 -13.41 -17.72 8.21
C HIS A 212 -14.73 -18.47 8.38
N ALA A 213 -14.68 -19.79 8.59
CA ALA A 213 -15.88 -20.58 8.80
C ALA A 213 -16.66 -20.13 10.06
N GLN A 214 -15.96 -19.93 11.18
CA GLN A 214 -16.55 -19.49 12.44
C GLN A 214 -17.15 -18.07 12.34
N ALA A 215 -16.41 -17.15 11.74
CA ALA A 215 -16.85 -15.77 11.61
C ALA A 215 -18.00 -15.63 10.59
N GLY A 216 -17.97 -16.38 9.50
CA GLY A 216 -19.06 -16.41 8.51
C GLY A 216 -20.37 -16.88 9.15
N GLU A 217 -20.33 -17.97 9.94
CA GLU A 217 -21.50 -18.45 10.69
C GLU A 217 -22.02 -17.40 11.67
N ALA A 218 -21.14 -16.80 12.46
CA ALA A 218 -21.50 -15.80 13.47
C ALA A 218 -22.10 -14.52 12.86
N LEU A 219 -21.64 -14.12 11.65
CA LEU A 219 -22.16 -12.97 10.91
C LEU A 219 -23.36 -13.31 10.04
N GLY A 220 -23.77 -14.58 9.95
CA GLY A 220 -24.86 -15.04 9.10
C GLY A 220 -24.57 -14.90 7.61
N LEU A 221 -23.29 -14.95 7.21
CA LEU A 221 -22.84 -14.89 5.82
C LEU A 221 -22.67 -16.31 5.27
N ALA A 222 -23.35 -16.62 4.17
CA ALA A 222 -23.21 -17.90 3.48
C ALA A 222 -21.87 -17.96 2.71
N ALA A 223 -21.38 -19.17 2.45
CA ALA A 223 -20.09 -19.35 1.77
C ALA A 223 -20.05 -18.75 0.36
N ASP A 224 -21.18 -18.69 -0.33
CA ASP A 224 -21.33 -18.11 -1.67
C ASP A 224 -21.42 -16.57 -1.66
N ALA A 225 -21.43 -15.94 -0.47
CA ALA A 225 -21.37 -14.49 -0.35
C ALA A 225 -19.94 -13.93 -0.58
N PHE A 226 -18.93 -14.79 -0.52
CA PHE A 226 -17.52 -14.43 -0.66
C PHE A 226 -16.99 -14.78 -2.06
N ASP A 227 -16.13 -13.92 -2.59
CA ASP A 227 -15.36 -14.23 -3.79
C ASP A 227 -14.19 -15.18 -3.46
N GLU A 228 -13.59 -15.79 -4.47
CA GLU A 228 -12.37 -16.56 -4.30
C GLU A 228 -11.26 -15.67 -3.73
N GLY A 229 -10.52 -16.16 -2.75
CA GLY A 229 -9.49 -15.38 -2.06
C GLY A 229 -9.97 -14.57 -0.84
N ASP A 230 -11.27 -14.51 -0.59
CA ASP A 230 -11.85 -13.75 0.53
C ASP A 230 -11.88 -14.54 1.83
N TYR A 231 -11.43 -13.91 2.90
CA TYR A 231 -11.39 -14.50 4.24
C TYR A 231 -11.78 -13.50 5.33
N LEU A 232 -12.37 -14.01 6.39
CA LEU A 232 -12.48 -13.32 7.67
C LEU A 232 -11.35 -13.81 8.59
N LEU A 233 -10.45 -12.93 8.96
CA LEU A 233 -9.28 -13.23 9.79
C LEU A 233 -9.47 -12.72 11.22
N GLY A 234 -9.06 -13.53 12.20
CA GLY A 234 -9.08 -13.15 13.61
C GLY A 234 -7.83 -12.40 14.06
N TRP A 235 -7.88 -11.93 15.31
CA TRP A 235 -6.77 -11.22 15.93
C TRP A 235 -6.45 -11.76 17.34
N LYS A 236 -5.24 -12.28 17.54
CA LYS A 236 -4.68 -12.68 18.86
C LYS A 236 -5.63 -13.52 19.73
N ASN A 237 -6.48 -14.36 19.12
CA ASN A 237 -7.52 -15.16 19.78
C ASN A 237 -8.54 -14.32 20.57
N VAL A 238 -8.73 -13.04 20.24
CA VAL A 238 -9.82 -12.22 20.78
C VAL A 238 -11.10 -12.61 20.07
N GLU A 239 -12.10 -13.05 20.84
CA GLU A 239 -13.40 -13.44 20.30
C GLU A 239 -14.10 -12.25 19.62
N GLY A 240 -14.65 -12.47 18.43
CA GLY A 240 -15.34 -11.43 17.66
C GLY A 240 -14.44 -10.39 17.00
N ALA A 241 -13.12 -10.40 17.26
CA ALA A 241 -12.19 -9.49 16.61
C ALA A 241 -11.83 -9.99 15.20
N TRP A 242 -12.77 -9.85 14.29
CA TRP A 242 -12.61 -10.27 12.90
C TRP A 242 -12.40 -9.07 11.98
N ARG A 243 -11.69 -9.29 10.87
CA ARG A 243 -11.59 -8.36 9.76
C ARG A 243 -11.62 -9.10 8.44
N TYR A 244 -12.20 -8.50 7.44
CA TYR A 244 -12.13 -8.99 6.07
C TYR A 244 -10.72 -8.80 5.52
N CYS A 245 -10.20 -9.84 4.87
CA CYS A 245 -8.94 -9.80 4.13
C CYS A 245 -9.04 -10.66 2.88
N HIS A 246 -8.59 -10.10 1.79
CA HIS A 246 -8.45 -10.79 0.51
C HIS A 246 -7.01 -11.29 0.33
N HIS A 247 -6.87 -12.54 -0.11
CA HIS A 247 -5.60 -13.12 -0.54
C HIS A 247 -5.43 -12.94 -2.03
N PHE A 248 -4.38 -12.26 -2.44
CA PHE A 248 -4.09 -12.07 -3.86
C PHE A 248 -3.36 -13.27 -4.43
N SER A 249 -3.92 -13.93 -5.45
CA SER A 249 -3.20 -14.90 -6.27
C SER A 249 -2.29 -14.18 -7.29
N ASP A 250 -1.30 -14.89 -7.84
CA ASP A 250 -0.44 -14.31 -8.87
C ASP A 250 -1.25 -13.97 -10.14
N GLU A 251 -2.24 -14.78 -10.49
CA GLU A 251 -3.12 -14.53 -11.63
C GLU A 251 -3.99 -13.27 -11.43
N GLU A 252 -4.42 -13.00 -10.20
CA GLU A 252 -5.13 -11.75 -9.89
C GLU A 252 -4.20 -10.55 -9.95
N VAL A 253 -2.98 -10.68 -9.46
CA VAL A 253 -1.97 -9.63 -9.57
C VAL A 253 -1.74 -9.26 -11.03
N ASP A 254 -1.62 -10.25 -11.93
CA ASP A 254 -1.47 -10.02 -13.37
C ASP A 254 -2.70 -9.29 -13.95
N ARG A 255 -3.94 -9.69 -13.57
CA ARG A 255 -5.15 -8.98 -14.00
C ARG A 255 -5.21 -7.53 -13.53
N LEU A 256 -4.77 -7.25 -12.29
CA LEU A 256 -4.70 -5.87 -11.77
C LEU A 256 -3.70 -5.02 -12.57
N ILE A 257 -2.54 -5.57 -12.92
CA ILE A 257 -1.54 -4.90 -13.77
C ILE A 257 -2.13 -4.62 -15.15
N ASP A 258 -2.77 -5.61 -15.77
CA ASP A 258 -3.37 -5.49 -17.10
C ASP A 258 -4.49 -4.44 -17.11
N ALA A 259 -5.33 -4.39 -16.08
CA ALA A 259 -6.44 -3.44 -15.96
C ALA A 259 -5.98 -1.99 -16.02
N VAL A 260 -4.79 -1.68 -15.50
CA VAL A 260 -4.24 -0.31 -15.48
C VAL A 260 -3.15 -0.06 -16.53
N SER A 261 -2.81 -1.04 -17.36
CA SER A 261 -1.69 -1.01 -18.30
C SER A 261 -1.76 0.12 -19.34
N SER A 262 -2.97 0.58 -19.70
CA SER A 262 -3.15 1.73 -20.58
C SER A 262 -2.81 3.08 -19.94
N ARG A 263 -2.72 3.15 -18.61
CA ARG A 263 -2.54 4.36 -17.82
C ARG A 263 -1.20 4.43 -17.10
N ALA A 264 -0.66 3.27 -16.75
CA ALA A 264 0.61 3.16 -16.04
C ALA A 264 1.42 1.95 -16.56
N ARG A 265 2.74 2.10 -16.63
CA ARG A 265 3.63 1.00 -16.92
C ARG A 265 4.14 0.35 -15.63
N LEU A 266 4.33 -0.95 -15.63
CA LEU A 266 5.00 -1.65 -14.54
C LEU A 266 6.50 -1.27 -14.54
N VAL A 267 6.97 -0.77 -13.39
CA VAL A 267 8.39 -0.45 -13.15
C VAL A 267 9.08 -1.62 -12.47
N ASP A 268 8.43 -2.18 -11.45
CA ASP A 268 8.98 -3.29 -10.67
C ASP A 268 7.86 -4.13 -10.05
N THR A 269 8.10 -5.42 -9.89
CA THR A 269 7.27 -6.33 -9.10
C THR A 269 8.15 -7.32 -8.37
N PHE A 270 7.86 -7.56 -7.10
CA PHE A 270 8.68 -8.45 -6.26
C PHE A 270 7.89 -8.90 -5.02
N GLU A 271 8.41 -9.93 -4.39
CA GLU A 271 7.91 -10.40 -3.10
C GLU A 271 8.82 -9.93 -1.97
N ALA A 272 8.22 -9.63 -0.81
CA ALA A 272 8.94 -9.30 0.40
C ALA A 272 8.10 -9.60 1.64
N ASP A 273 8.69 -9.33 2.80
CA ASP A 273 8.12 -9.42 4.13
C ASP A 273 7.79 -10.84 4.60
N GLY A 274 7.49 -10.93 5.89
CA GLY A 274 7.29 -12.21 6.54
C GLY A 274 8.60 -13.02 6.68
N ARG A 275 8.48 -14.18 7.29
CA ARG A 275 9.65 -15.04 7.62
C ARG A 275 10.34 -15.60 6.38
N MET A 276 9.58 -15.83 5.31
CA MET A 276 10.04 -16.42 4.06
C MET A 276 10.33 -15.39 2.97
N GLY A 277 10.10 -14.09 3.25
CA GLY A 277 10.30 -13.02 2.27
C GLY A 277 9.23 -12.96 1.17
N ALA A 278 8.10 -13.66 1.31
CA ALA A 278 7.06 -13.78 0.30
C ALA A 278 5.65 -13.61 0.90
N MET A 279 5.51 -12.69 1.86
CA MET A 279 4.22 -12.43 2.49
C MET A 279 3.39 -11.41 1.71
N ASN A 280 4.05 -10.48 1.06
CA ASN A 280 3.44 -9.46 0.22
C ASN A 280 4.06 -9.49 -1.18
N LYS A 281 3.21 -9.38 -2.20
CA LYS A 281 3.60 -8.99 -3.55
C LYS A 281 3.54 -7.47 -3.63
N TYR A 282 4.60 -6.86 -4.12
CA TYR A 282 4.68 -5.43 -4.34
C TYR A 282 4.57 -5.11 -5.82
N LEU A 283 3.84 -4.06 -6.15
CA LEU A 283 3.79 -3.47 -7.49
C LEU A 283 4.30 -2.04 -7.41
N VAL A 284 5.20 -1.68 -8.31
CA VAL A 284 5.61 -0.29 -8.57
C VAL A 284 5.23 0.05 -9.98
N LEU A 285 4.37 1.03 -10.13
CA LEU A 285 3.82 1.50 -11.40
C LEU A 285 4.27 2.94 -11.65
N GLN A 286 4.45 3.33 -12.91
CA GLN A 286 4.66 4.72 -13.28
C GLN A 286 3.57 5.18 -14.24
N LYS A 287 2.89 6.28 -13.89
CA LYS A 287 1.88 6.90 -14.76
C LYS A 287 2.48 7.28 -16.10
N VAL A 288 1.84 6.87 -17.19
CA VAL A 288 2.24 7.29 -18.52
C VAL A 288 2.05 8.80 -18.68
N ARG A 289 2.88 9.41 -19.53
CA ARG A 289 2.89 10.87 -19.74
C ARG A 289 1.71 11.32 -20.59
#